data_a344f4c2ea3a70465592677fb7445418
#
_entry.id   a344f4c2ea3a70465592677fb7445418
#
_cell.length_a   1.000
_cell.length_b   1.000
_cell.length_c   1.000
_cell.angle_alpha   90.00
_cell.angle_beta   90.00
_cell.angle_gamma   90.00
#
_symmetry.space_group_name_H-M   'P 1'
#
loop_
_entity.id
_entity.type
_entity.pdbx_description
1 polymer ?
#
loop_
_entity_poly.entity_id
_entity_poly.type
_entity_poly.pdbx_seq_one_letter_code
_entity_poly.pdbx_strand_id
1 'polypeptide(L)'
;MCFAAKSENAGGDRVDGAVFGEMRQREPEFGTPLSRDDVARVIGIAVDEIPLEWPIQPVSTGLTFTIMPFRNRQALSDLKFSYIQAAEFLKETGANFFYFLCPERREGRLEARARMFFYGGEDPATGSAAGCAASWMVQHGVAKNDEQVMIQQGVECRRPSEMHVRARREGERVTDVRVGGYAVEILRGTVVL
;
A
#
# COMPACT_ATOMS: atom_id res chain seq x y z
N MET A 1 -10.02 -18.03 1.59
CA MET A 1 -9.55 -16.88 0.77
C MET A 1 -9.93 -17.20 -0.67
N CYS A 2 -11.03 -16.60 -1.22
CA CYS A 2 -11.48 -16.89 -2.58
C CYS A 2 -10.85 -15.90 -3.55
N PHE A 3 -10.02 -16.37 -4.46
CA PHE A 3 -9.60 -15.63 -5.64
C PHE A 3 -10.68 -15.77 -6.71
N ALA A 4 -11.32 -14.67 -7.08
CA ALA A 4 -12.15 -14.62 -8.27
C ALA A 4 -11.30 -14.08 -9.43
N ALA A 5 -10.88 -14.95 -10.32
CA ALA A 5 -10.30 -14.53 -11.59
C ALA A 5 -11.43 -14.04 -12.49
N LYS A 6 -11.56 -12.77 -12.74
CA LYS A 6 -12.40 -12.20 -13.80
C LYS A 6 -11.53 -11.83 -14.98
N SER A 7 -11.73 -12.50 -16.10
CA SER A 7 -11.26 -12.05 -17.40
C SER A 7 -12.27 -11.03 -17.94
N GLU A 8 -12.09 -9.74 -17.65
CA GLU A 8 -12.80 -8.67 -18.32
C GLU A 8 -11.78 -7.67 -18.88
N ASN A 9 -11.98 -7.36 -20.18
CA ASN A 9 -11.17 -6.48 -21.00
C ASN A 9 -11.04 -5.08 -20.39
N ALA A 10 -9.92 -4.81 -19.71
CA ALA A 10 -9.42 -3.47 -19.54
C ALA A 10 -8.36 -3.25 -20.63
N GLY A 11 -8.60 -2.30 -21.52
CA GLY A 11 -7.66 -1.91 -22.59
C GLY A 11 -6.38 -1.34 -21.97
N GLY A 12 -5.37 -2.16 -21.92
CA GLY A 12 -3.99 -1.86 -21.58
C GLY A 12 -3.13 -3.00 -22.14
N ASP A 13 -1.93 -2.70 -22.59
CA ASP A 13 -1.03 -3.63 -23.25
C ASP A 13 -0.96 -4.97 -22.53
N ARG A 14 -1.50 -6.01 -23.17
CA ARG A 14 -1.44 -7.38 -22.68
C ARG A 14 0.02 -7.84 -22.75
N VAL A 15 0.61 -8.10 -21.62
CA VAL A 15 1.73 -9.05 -21.59
C VAL A 15 1.10 -10.43 -21.93
N ASP A 16 1.51 -11.03 -23.04
CA ASP A 16 0.99 -12.31 -23.52
C ASP A 16 0.95 -13.34 -22.41
N GLY A 17 -0.25 -13.84 -22.10
CA GLY A 17 -0.49 -14.85 -21.07
C GLY A 17 -0.69 -14.34 -19.64
N ALA A 18 -0.66 -13.05 -19.37
CA ALA A 18 -0.95 -12.51 -18.06
C ALA A 18 -2.46 -12.44 -17.77
N VAL A 19 -2.85 -12.87 -16.59
CA VAL A 19 -4.23 -12.82 -16.09
C VAL A 19 -4.32 -11.75 -15.00
N PHE A 20 -5.25 -10.81 -15.12
CA PHE A 20 -5.54 -9.86 -14.04
C PHE A 20 -6.41 -10.54 -12.98
N GLY A 21 -5.94 -10.52 -11.73
CA GLY A 21 -6.69 -10.97 -10.56
C GLY A 21 -6.97 -9.81 -9.62
N GLU A 22 -8.20 -9.73 -9.09
CA GLU A 22 -8.58 -8.73 -8.09
C GLU A 22 -9.16 -9.43 -6.87
N MET A 23 -8.77 -9.00 -5.68
CA MET A 23 -9.23 -9.50 -4.40
C MET A 23 -9.92 -8.39 -3.62
N ARG A 24 -11.09 -8.68 -3.06
CA ARG A 24 -11.76 -7.81 -2.09
C ARG A 24 -11.16 -8.02 -0.71
N GLN A 25 -10.78 -6.93 -0.06
CA GLN A 25 -10.32 -6.89 1.31
C GLN A 25 -11.48 -6.74 2.29
N ARG A 26 -11.21 -6.91 3.58
CA ARG A 26 -12.16 -6.54 4.65
C ARG A 26 -12.36 -5.03 4.68
N GLU A 27 -13.45 -4.57 5.27
CA GLU A 27 -13.64 -3.15 5.57
C GLU A 27 -12.51 -2.69 6.51
N PRO A 28 -11.96 -1.48 6.28
CA PRO A 28 -10.83 -1.01 7.04
C PRO A 28 -11.22 -0.52 8.43
N GLU A 29 -10.32 -0.76 9.38
CA GLU A 29 -10.33 -0.13 10.69
C GLU A 29 -9.22 0.91 10.74
N PHE A 30 -9.55 2.13 11.18
CA PHE A 30 -8.62 3.24 11.28
C PHE A 30 -8.23 3.47 12.74
N GLY A 31 -6.93 3.43 13.03
CA GLY A 31 -6.39 3.78 14.33
C GLY A 31 -6.24 5.29 14.53
N THR A 32 -5.77 5.70 15.70
CA THR A 32 -5.50 7.11 15.99
C THR A 32 -4.32 7.62 15.17
N PRO A 33 -4.41 8.80 14.55
CA PRO A 33 -3.27 9.43 13.88
C PRO A 33 -2.07 9.62 14.82
N LEU A 34 -0.87 9.40 14.29
CA LEU A 34 0.38 9.48 15.06
C LEU A 34 1.04 10.86 14.91
N SER A 35 1.85 11.21 15.92
CA SER A 35 2.67 12.41 15.92
C SER A 35 3.72 12.34 14.80
N ARG A 36 3.79 13.40 13.97
CA ARG A 36 4.79 13.50 12.89
C ARG A 36 6.21 13.55 13.45
N ASP A 37 6.42 14.29 14.55
CA ASP A 37 7.73 14.43 15.18
C ASP A 37 8.23 13.12 15.77
N ASP A 38 7.35 12.34 16.39
CA ASP A 38 7.70 11.04 16.96
C ASP A 38 8.02 10.03 15.86
N VAL A 39 7.19 9.97 14.81
CA VAL A 39 7.46 9.08 13.67
C VAL A 39 8.73 9.48 12.95
N ALA A 40 8.96 10.78 12.66
CA ALA A 40 10.17 11.26 12.01
C ALA A 40 11.44 10.86 12.79
N ARG A 41 11.39 11.00 14.13
CA ARG A 41 12.48 10.58 15.03
C ARG A 41 12.73 9.08 14.96
N VAL A 42 11.66 8.27 15.00
CA VAL A 42 11.76 6.79 14.99
C VAL A 42 12.31 6.27 13.68
N ILE A 43 11.89 6.84 12.54
CA ILE A 43 12.33 6.40 11.22
C ILE A 43 13.62 7.10 10.73
N GLY A 44 14.08 8.14 11.44
CA GLY A 44 15.34 8.82 11.18
C GLY A 44 15.32 9.74 9.95
N ILE A 45 14.21 10.46 9.73
CA ILE A 45 14.07 11.43 8.64
C ILE A 45 13.79 12.85 9.18
N ALA A 46 13.93 13.84 8.32
CA ALA A 46 13.49 15.20 8.61
C ALA A 46 11.95 15.28 8.62
N VAL A 47 11.37 16.00 9.57
CA VAL A 47 9.91 16.10 9.74
C VAL A 47 9.21 16.77 8.54
N ASP A 48 9.90 17.60 7.80
CA ASP A 48 9.43 18.30 6.60
C ASP A 48 9.31 17.36 5.37
N GLU A 49 9.90 16.17 5.42
CA GLU A 49 9.65 15.11 4.43
C GLU A 49 8.25 14.51 4.55
N ILE A 50 7.56 14.75 5.67
CA ILE A 50 6.20 14.30 5.92
C ILE A 50 5.22 15.42 5.56
N PRO A 51 4.26 15.20 4.65
CA PRO A 51 3.23 16.18 4.33
C PRO A 51 2.40 16.59 5.56
N LEU A 52 2.04 17.88 5.66
CA LEU A 52 1.20 18.39 6.74
C LEU A 52 -0.27 18.04 6.56
N GLU A 53 -0.68 17.95 5.30
CA GLU A 53 -2.07 17.76 4.88
C GLU A 53 -2.59 16.34 5.09
N TRP A 54 -1.72 15.36 5.30
CA TRP A 54 -2.11 13.96 5.42
C TRP A 54 -1.60 13.34 6.73
N PRO A 55 -2.47 12.65 7.49
CA PRO A 55 -2.08 12.04 8.75
C PRO A 55 -1.23 10.78 8.55
N ILE A 56 -0.31 10.53 9.47
CA ILE A 56 0.29 9.21 9.65
C ILE A 56 -0.68 8.40 10.47
N GLN A 57 -1.17 7.26 9.96
CA GLN A 57 -2.26 6.56 10.61
C GLN A 57 -2.15 5.05 10.47
N PRO A 58 -2.33 4.29 11.57
CA PRO A 58 -2.55 2.85 11.50
C PRO A 58 -3.88 2.53 10.80
N VAL A 59 -3.84 1.62 9.84
CA VAL A 59 -5.03 1.12 9.11
C VAL A 59 -4.93 -0.39 9.00
N SER A 60 -6.05 -1.08 9.19
CA SER A 60 -6.13 -2.53 9.11
C SER A 60 -7.26 -2.98 8.19
N THR A 61 -6.95 -3.85 7.25
CA THR A 61 -7.94 -4.67 6.51
C THR A 61 -7.80 -6.14 6.88
N GLY A 62 -7.22 -6.42 8.06
CA GLY A 62 -6.91 -7.74 8.61
C GLY A 62 -5.52 -7.83 9.24
N LEU A 63 -4.56 -7.10 8.69
CA LEU A 63 -3.23 -6.85 9.28
C LEU A 63 -3.04 -5.34 9.34
N THR A 64 -2.55 -4.82 10.47
CA THR A 64 -2.42 -3.38 10.69
C THR A 64 -1.10 -2.84 10.15
N PHE A 65 -1.19 -1.84 9.27
CA PHE A 65 -0.05 -1.09 8.76
C PHE A 65 -0.17 0.38 9.14
N THR A 66 0.90 1.00 9.60
CA THR A 66 0.98 2.46 9.72
C THR A 66 1.26 3.04 8.35
N ILE A 67 0.24 3.68 7.75
CA ILE A 67 0.40 4.40 6.49
C ILE A 67 1.14 5.70 6.77
N MET A 68 2.31 5.81 6.17
CA MET A 68 3.23 6.93 6.38
C MET A 68 3.47 7.65 5.05
N PRO A 69 2.85 8.83 4.82
CA PRO A 69 3.01 9.57 3.59
C PRO A 69 4.38 10.26 3.51
N PHE A 70 4.97 10.25 2.33
CA PHE A 70 6.16 11.02 1.97
C PHE A 70 5.81 12.16 1.01
N ARG A 71 6.50 13.29 1.15
CA ARG A 71 6.32 14.48 0.33
C ARG A 71 6.79 14.27 -1.11
N ASN A 72 7.87 13.54 -1.29
CA ASN A 72 8.44 13.31 -2.62
C ASN A 72 9.08 11.92 -2.75
N ARG A 73 9.21 11.46 -4.00
CA ARG A 73 9.75 10.12 -4.31
C ARG A 73 11.23 9.96 -3.95
N GLN A 74 12.02 11.04 -4.02
CA GLN A 74 13.44 10.96 -3.73
C GLN A 74 13.68 10.67 -2.25
N ALA A 75 12.99 11.39 -1.35
CA ALA A 75 13.06 11.14 0.09
C ALA A 75 12.64 9.70 0.45
N LEU A 76 11.58 9.20 -0.21
CA LEU A 76 11.17 7.80 -0.04
C LEU A 76 12.23 6.82 -0.55
N SER A 77 12.85 7.07 -1.71
CA SER A 77 13.90 6.20 -2.26
C SER A 77 15.16 6.20 -1.40
N ASP A 78 15.53 7.35 -0.83
CA ASP A 78 16.72 7.50 0.00
C ASP A 78 16.52 6.98 1.43
N LEU A 79 15.29 6.61 1.80
CA LEU A 79 14.95 6.11 3.13
C LEU A 79 15.81 4.90 3.50
N LYS A 80 16.55 5.02 4.61
CA LYS A 80 17.28 3.93 5.26
C LYS A 80 16.55 3.57 6.54
N PHE A 81 15.68 2.57 6.47
CA PHE A 81 14.83 2.18 7.57
C PHE A 81 15.30 0.88 8.21
N SER A 82 15.26 0.84 9.54
CA SER A 82 15.50 -0.36 10.34
C SER A 82 14.22 -0.78 11.05
N TYR A 83 13.64 -1.90 10.64
CA TYR A 83 12.47 -2.46 11.31
C TYR A 83 12.73 -2.71 12.81
N ILE A 84 13.92 -3.20 13.15
CA ILE A 84 14.29 -3.53 14.54
C ILE A 84 14.23 -2.29 15.44
N GLN A 85 14.70 -1.14 14.95
CA GLN A 85 14.67 0.12 15.70
C GLN A 85 13.25 0.68 15.89
N ALA A 86 12.35 0.39 14.96
CA ALA A 86 10.97 0.86 15.01
C ALA A 86 10.00 -0.14 15.69
N ALA A 87 10.46 -1.35 16.00
CA ALA A 87 9.58 -2.44 16.44
C ALA A 87 8.82 -2.12 17.74
N GLU A 88 9.45 -1.48 18.72
CA GLU A 88 8.77 -1.09 19.96
C GLU A 88 7.72 -0.03 19.71
N PHE A 89 8.04 1.00 18.96
CA PHE A 89 7.10 2.04 18.58
C PHE A 89 5.89 1.49 17.82
N LEU A 90 6.11 0.59 16.86
CA LEU A 90 5.04 -0.09 16.15
C LEU A 90 4.12 -0.87 17.10
N LYS A 91 4.71 -1.58 18.06
CA LYS A 91 3.97 -2.35 19.06
C LYS A 91 3.07 -1.45 19.92
N GLU A 92 3.57 -0.29 20.35
CA GLU A 92 2.80 0.69 21.13
C GLU A 92 1.63 1.27 20.33
N THR A 93 1.78 1.42 19.03
CA THR A 93 0.73 1.93 18.12
C THR A 93 -0.26 0.86 17.65
N GLY A 94 -0.05 -0.40 18.02
CA GLY A 94 -0.86 -1.54 17.59
C GLY A 94 -0.66 -1.91 16.10
N ALA A 95 0.37 -1.38 15.45
CA ALA A 95 0.70 -1.71 14.07
C ALA A 95 1.80 -2.77 13.98
N ASN A 96 1.78 -3.56 12.91
CA ASN A 96 2.80 -4.57 12.65
C ASN A 96 3.98 -3.99 11.87
N PHE A 97 3.70 -3.09 10.92
CA PHE A 97 4.69 -2.55 10.00
C PHE A 97 4.35 -1.10 9.61
N PHE A 98 5.36 -0.37 9.16
CA PHE A 98 5.16 0.83 8.37
C PHE A 98 4.92 0.46 6.89
N TYR A 99 4.02 1.20 6.26
CA TYR A 99 3.87 1.24 4.81
C TYR A 99 4.13 2.66 4.34
N PHE A 100 5.32 2.88 3.80
CA PHE A 100 5.77 4.17 3.32
C PHE A 100 5.18 4.43 1.94
N LEU A 101 4.49 5.55 1.76
CA LEU A 101 3.70 5.85 0.58
C LEU A 101 3.99 7.26 0.07
N CYS A 102 4.28 7.41 -1.21
CA CYS A 102 4.39 8.70 -1.87
C CYS A 102 3.37 8.79 -3.02
N PRO A 103 2.16 9.33 -2.77
CA PRO A 103 1.16 9.52 -3.81
C PRO A 103 1.51 10.74 -4.67
N GLU A 104 1.30 10.63 -5.97
CA GLU A 104 1.56 11.68 -6.96
C GLU A 104 0.52 11.63 -8.09
N ARG A 105 0.04 12.81 -8.54
CA ARG A 105 -0.79 12.89 -9.74
C ARG A 105 0.07 13.16 -10.97
N ARG A 106 0.00 12.26 -11.94
CA ARG A 106 0.66 12.39 -13.24
C ARG A 106 -0.39 12.29 -14.34
N GLU A 107 -0.45 13.29 -15.21
CA GLU A 107 -1.40 13.33 -16.34
C GLU A 107 -2.85 13.06 -15.91
N GLY A 108 -3.26 13.55 -14.74
CA GLY A 108 -4.59 13.38 -14.18
C GLY A 108 -4.86 12.05 -13.48
N ARG A 109 -3.95 11.07 -13.56
CA ARG A 109 -4.02 9.78 -12.84
C ARG A 109 -3.29 9.85 -11.52
N LEU A 110 -3.84 9.21 -10.49
CA LEU A 110 -3.16 9.03 -9.23
C LEU A 110 -2.33 7.76 -9.29
N GLU A 111 -1.06 7.92 -9.03
CA GLU A 111 -0.09 6.85 -8.85
C GLU A 111 0.56 6.99 -7.48
N ALA A 112 1.13 5.93 -6.96
CA ALA A 112 1.90 5.98 -5.73
C ALA A 112 3.17 5.13 -5.84
N ARG A 113 4.26 5.61 -5.25
CA ARG A 113 5.41 4.79 -4.93
C ARG A 113 5.26 4.30 -3.50
N ALA A 114 5.59 3.03 -3.23
CA ALA A 114 5.56 2.49 -1.89
C ALA A 114 6.81 1.66 -1.56
N ARG A 115 7.13 1.60 -0.26
CA ARG A 115 8.15 0.72 0.30
C ARG A 115 7.62 0.10 1.59
N MET A 116 7.96 -1.15 1.83
CA MET A 116 7.62 -1.86 3.07
C MET A 116 8.80 -2.69 3.53
N PHE A 117 9.14 -2.55 4.80
CA PHE A 117 10.23 -3.29 5.42
C PHE A 117 9.72 -4.18 6.52
N PHE A 118 10.28 -5.36 6.62
CA PHE A 118 10.05 -6.32 7.67
C PHE A 118 11.38 -6.78 8.28
N TYR A 119 11.35 -7.65 9.26
CA TYR A 119 12.56 -8.11 9.96
C TYR A 119 13.59 -8.81 9.05
N GLY A 120 13.21 -9.31 7.89
CA GLY A 120 14.08 -9.98 6.92
C GLY A 120 14.52 -9.12 5.73
N GLY A 121 14.09 -7.86 5.64
CA GLY A 121 14.45 -6.97 4.54
C GLY A 121 13.31 -6.11 4.01
N GLU A 122 13.32 -5.82 2.72
CA GLU A 122 12.28 -5.06 2.02
C GLU A 122 11.40 -6.00 1.18
N ASP A 123 10.08 -5.86 1.33
CA ASP A 123 9.11 -6.65 0.56
C ASP A 123 8.83 -5.99 -0.79
N PRO A 124 8.93 -6.73 -1.91
CA PRO A 124 8.68 -6.16 -3.24
C PRO A 124 7.21 -5.90 -3.56
N ALA A 125 6.27 -6.56 -2.87
CA ALA A 125 4.83 -6.41 -3.13
C ALA A 125 3.99 -6.81 -1.93
N THR A 126 3.37 -5.84 -1.26
CA THR A 126 2.58 -6.05 -0.04
C THR A 126 1.10 -5.78 -0.29
N GLY A 127 0.38 -6.75 -0.82
CA GLY A 127 -1.04 -6.59 -1.17
C GLY A 127 -1.95 -6.23 0.00
N SER A 128 -1.67 -6.75 1.22
CA SER A 128 -2.42 -6.39 2.44
C SER A 128 -2.24 -4.91 2.81
N ALA A 129 -1.02 -4.38 2.71
CA ALA A 129 -0.74 -2.97 2.96
C ALA A 129 -1.31 -2.07 1.86
N ALA A 130 -1.31 -2.53 0.61
CA ALA A 130 -1.89 -1.80 -0.52
C ALA A 130 -3.40 -1.55 -0.33
N GLY A 131 -4.13 -2.52 0.25
CA GLY A 131 -5.54 -2.33 0.62
C GLY A 131 -5.73 -1.30 1.74
N CYS A 132 -4.86 -1.31 2.75
CA CYS A 132 -4.84 -0.28 3.79
C CYS A 132 -4.54 1.10 3.21
N ALA A 133 -3.58 1.20 2.28
CA ALA A 133 -3.23 2.45 1.60
C ALA A 133 -4.38 2.97 0.72
N ALA A 134 -5.08 2.10 -0.02
CA ALA A 134 -6.26 2.48 -0.79
C ALA A 134 -7.34 3.10 0.11
N SER A 135 -7.61 2.45 1.24
CA SER A 135 -8.58 2.91 2.23
C SER A 135 -8.19 4.27 2.80
N TRP A 136 -6.93 4.44 3.17
CA TRP A 136 -6.38 5.67 3.69
C TRP A 136 -6.44 6.81 2.66
N MET A 137 -6.07 6.53 1.41
CA MET A 137 -6.10 7.54 0.34
C MET A 137 -7.51 8.08 0.09
N VAL A 138 -8.52 7.23 0.07
CA VAL A 138 -9.91 7.63 -0.11
C VAL A 138 -10.45 8.36 1.13
N GLN A 139 -10.10 7.88 2.33
CA GLN A 139 -10.53 8.49 3.60
C GLN A 139 -10.04 9.94 3.72
N HIS A 140 -8.79 10.20 3.31
CA HIS A 140 -8.14 11.51 3.45
C HIS A 140 -8.17 12.35 2.17
N GLY A 141 -8.97 11.97 1.17
CA GLY A 141 -9.16 12.75 -0.06
C GLY A 141 -7.93 12.81 -0.99
N VAL A 142 -6.95 11.94 -0.78
CA VAL A 142 -5.79 11.76 -1.70
C VAL A 142 -6.27 11.15 -3.01
N ALA A 143 -7.07 10.09 -2.93
CA ALA A 143 -7.78 9.48 -4.04
C ALA A 143 -9.26 9.89 -4.02
N LYS A 144 -9.86 10.01 -5.21
CA LYS A 144 -11.30 10.16 -5.34
C LYS A 144 -12.03 8.87 -4.99
N ASN A 145 -13.32 8.98 -4.73
CA ASN A 145 -14.16 7.80 -4.49
C ASN A 145 -14.12 6.86 -5.68
N ASP A 146 -13.81 5.57 -5.42
CA ASP A 146 -13.70 4.50 -6.43
C ASP A 146 -12.64 4.74 -7.53
N GLU A 147 -11.70 5.68 -7.29
CA GLU A 147 -10.59 5.93 -8.19
C GLU A 147 -9.60 4.77 -8.18
N GLN A 148 -9.25 4.28 -9.35
CA GLN A 148 -8.22 3.27 -9.49
C GLN A 148 -6.84 3.94 -9.37
N VAL A 149 -6.02 3.44 -8.44
CA VAL A 149 -4.66 3.89 -8.18
C VAL A 149 -3.69 2.76 -8.46
N MET A 150 -2.62 3.04 -9.18
CA MET A 150 -1.51 2.12 -9.35
C MET A 150 -0.44 2.41 -8.30
N ILE A 151 -0.12 1.41 -7.46
CA ILE A 151 0.95 1.47 -6.48
C ILE A 151 2.14 0.68 -7.04
N GLN A 152 3.27 1.35 -7.21
CA GLN A 152 4.53 0.74 -7.58
C GLN A 152 5.38 0.52 -6.32
N GLN A 153 5.78 -0.73 -6.06
CA GLN A 153 6.61 -1.14 -4.93
C GLN A 153 7.77 -2.02 -5.40
N GLY A 154 8.82 -2.16 -4.58
CA GLY A 154 9.92 -3.11 -4.84
C GLY A 154 10.99 -2.62 -5.81
N VAL A 155 10.96 -1.36 -6.23
CA VAL A 155 11.95 -0.80 -7.17
C VAL A 155 13.33 -0.72 -6.51
N GLU A 156 13.37 -0.29 -5.26
CA GLU A 156 14.61 -0.13 -4.50
C GLU A 156 15.27 -1.48 -4.19
N CYS A 157 14.50 -2.55 -4.03
CA CYS A 157 15.00 -3.92 -3.89
C CYS A 157 15.15 -4.68 -5.23
N ARG A 158 15.06 -3.97 -6.39
CA ARG A 158 15.24 -4.49 -7.75
C ARG A 158 14.23 -5.57 -8.16
N ARG A 159 13.03 -5.50 -7.59
CA ARG A 159 11.89 -6.37 -7.92
C ARG A 159 10.62 -5.54 -8.08
N PRO A 160 10.58 -4.63 -9.10
CA PRO A 160 9.44 -3.75 -9.29
C PRO A 160 8.15 -4.55 -9.48
N SER A 161 7.12 -4.15 -8.76
CA SER A 161 5.79 -4.74 -8.78
C SER A 161 4.75 -3.63 -8.87
N GLU A 162 3.64 -3.91 -9.55
CA GLU A 162 2.52 -3.00 -9.73
C GLU A 162 1.27 -3.61 -9.11
N MET A 163 0.65 -2.86 -8.21
CA MET A 163 -0.60 -3.23 -7.57
C MET A 163 -1.66 -2.19 -7.92
N HIS A 164 -2.80 -2.66 -8.41
CA HIS A 164 -3.94 -1.83 -8.75
C HIS A 164 -4.92 -1.84 -7.59
N VAL A 165 -5.19 -0.67 -7.01
CA VAL A 165 -6.03 -0.60 -5.82
C VAL A 165 -7.15 0.43 -6.00
N ARG A 166 -8.26 0.20 -5.31
CA ARG A 166 -9.34 1.15 -5.19
C ARG A 166 -10.14 0.89 -3.92
N ALA A 167 -10.82 1.91 -3.45
CA ALA A 167 -11.76 1.81 -2.34
C ALA A 167 -12.91 2.77 -2.56
N ARG A 168 -14.06 2.48 -1.95
CA ARG A 168 -15.24 3.33 -2.00
C ARG A 168 -15.49 3.95 -0.64
N ARG A 169 -15.87 5.22 -0.62
CA ARG A 169 -16.31 5.92 0.58
C ARG A 169 -17.79 6.22 0.50
N GLU A 170 -18.54 5.80 1.51
CA GLU A 170 -19.97 6.02 1.69
C GLU A 170 -20.18 6.74 3.03
N GLY A 171 -20.34 8.07 2.97
CA GLY A 171 -20.37 8.91 4.17
C GLY A 171 -19.00 8.90 4.89
N GLU A 172 -18.98 8.41 6.12
CA GLU A 172 -17.76 8.28 6.93
C GLU A 172 -17.10 6.90 6.81
N ARG A 173 -17.75 5.93 6.16
CA ARG A 173 -17.26 4.56 6.05
C ARG A 173 -16.52 4.37 4.73
N VAL A 174 -15.41 3.67 4.79
CA VAL A 174 -14.70 3.16 3.60
C VAL A 174 -15.09 1.70 3.39
N THR A 175 -15.52 1.39 2.17
CA THR A 175 -16.05 0.08 1.79
C THR A 175 -15.44 -0.37 0.47
N ASP A 176 -15.76 -1.58 0.03
CA ASP A 176 -15.36 -2.17 -1.26
C ASP A 176 -13.86 -1.99 -1.59
N VAL A 177 -13.00 -2.23 -0.60
CA VAL A 177 -11.54 -2.16 -0.76
C VAL A 177 -11.08 -3.29 -1.66
N ARG A 178 -10.37 -2.95 -2.74
CA ARG A 178 -9.90 -3.92 -3.72
C ARG A 178 -8.43 -3.75 -4.03
N VAL A 179 -7.77 -4.88 -4.20
CA VAL A 179 -6.37 -4.98 -4.59
C VAL A 179 -6.26 -5.99 -5.71
N GLY A 180 -5.65 -5.60 -6.81
CA GLY A 180 -5.43 -6.44 -7.97
C GLY A 180 -4.03 -6.31 -8.55
N GLY A 181 -3.71 -7.23 -9.43
CA GLY A 181 -2.45 -7.26 -10.16
C GLY A 181 -2.47 -8.32 -11.26
N TYR A 182 -1.44 -8.29 -12.08
CA TYR A 182 -1.25 -9.27 -13.15
C TYR A 182 -0.43 -10.46 -12.64
N ALA A 183 -0.80 -11.66 -13.06
CA ALA A 183 -0.10 -12.89 -12.77
C ALA A 183 0.08 -13.71 -14.05
N VAL A 184 1.21 -14.41 -14.15
CA VAL A 184 1.48 -15.39 -15.22
C VAL A 184 1.58 -16.77 -14.61
N GLU A 185 1.04 -17.80 -15.31
CA GLU A 185 1.19 -19.19 -14.89
C GLU A 185 2.64 -19.64 -15.11
N ILE A 186 3.30 -20.05 -14.04
CA ILE A 186 4.69 -20.54 -14.09
C ILE A 186 4.72 -22.07 -14.01
N LEU A 187 3.79 -22.68 -13.28
CA LEU A 187 3.75 -24.12 -13.03
C LEU A 187 2.31 -24.61 -12.89
N ARG A 188 2.01 -25.74 -13.51
CA ARG A 188 0.76 -26.50 -13.32
C ARG A 188 1.08 -27.91 -12.87
N GLY A 189 0.42 -28.41 -11.83
CA GLY A 189 0.58 -29.75 -11.31
C GLY A 189 -0.68 -30.33 -10.72
N THR A 190 -0.67 -31.64 -10.44
CA THR A 190 -1.76 -32.34 -9.75
C THR A 190 -1.25 -32.82 -8.41
N VAL A 191 -2.00 -32.56 -7.34
CA VAL A 191 -1.74 -33.12 -6.00
C VAL A 191 -2.71 -34.29 -5.82
N VAL A 192 -2.16 -35.45 -5.51
CA VAL A 192 -2.95 -36.66 -5.13
C VAL A 192 -2.90 -36.73 -3.61
N LEU A 193 -4.08 -36.67 -2.98
CA LEU A 193 -4.27 -36.76 -1.52
C LEU A 193 -4.67 -38.21 -1.15
#